data_260d4c9c9f259850f117c84e4f4f0a2e
#
_entry.id   260d4c9c9f259850f117c84e4f4f0a2e
#
_cell.length_a   1.000
_cell.length_b   1.000
_cell.length_c   1.000
_cell.angle_alpha   90.00
_cell.angle_beta   90.00
_cell.angle_gamma   90.00
#
_symmetry.space_group_name_H-M   'P 1'
#
loop_
_entity.id
_entity.type
_entity.pdbx_description
1 polymer ?
#
loop_
_entity_poly.entity_id
_entity_poly.type
_entity_poly.pdbx_seq_one_letter_code
_entity_poly.pdbx_strand_id
1 'polypeptide(L)'
;IDNIQPHYTAVVIGSGYGGGIAASRLARAGQSVCVLERGKDVQARRYDLAAINKEHVVNPDSNYCFGEGGAGTYSDGKLYTRSKKRGDVQRIMEILVAHGAKDEILFDAHPHIGTNKLPKLVAELRESIEQAGGQVIFQTRVTDFLIEGSKLKGVRTQQSDVVEGRATI
;
A
#
# COMPACT_ATOMS: atom_id res chain seq x y z
N ILE A 1 -7.28 -5.25 17.36
CA ILE A 1 -6.87 -3.99 16.67
C ILE A 1 -7.87 -2.92 17.08
N ASP A 2 -7.39 -1.88 17.77
CA ASP A 2 -8.24 -0.78 18.20
C ASP A 2 -8.72 0.02 16.97
N ASN A 3 -10.03 0.34 16.94
CA ASN A 3 -10.68 1.17 15.90
C ASN A 3 -10.93 0.55 14.51
N ILE A 4 -10.89 -0.77 14.35
CA ILE A 4 -11.43 -1.37 13.12
C ILE A 4 -12.95 -1.17 13.10
N GLN A 5 -13.46 -0.61 11.99
CA GLN A 5 -14.91 -0.60 11.76
C GLN A 5 -15.40 -2.01 11.39
N PRO A 6 -16.62 -2.39 11.76
CA PRO A 6 -17.13 -3.72 11.45
C PRO A 6 -17.31 -3.95 9.94
N HIS A 7 -17.48 -2.90 9.15
CA HIS A 7 -17.72 -3.00 7.71
C HIS A 7 -17.15 -1.80 6.95
N TYR A 8 -16.52 -2.07 5.80
CA TYR A 8 -15.99 -1.07 4.86
C TYR A 8 -16.61 -1.21 3.47
N THR A 9 -16.58 -0.14 2.69
CA THR A 9 -16.87 -0.25 1.25
C THR A 9 -15.78 -1.08 0.56
N ALA A 10 -14.52 -0.89 0.94
CA ALA A 10 -13.40 -1.65 0.42
C ALA A 10 -12.36 -2.00 1.50
N VAL A 11 -11.92 -3.25 1.48
CA VAL A 11 -10.76 -3.73 2.22
C VAL A 11 -9.63 -3.96 1.22
N VAL A 12 -8.48 -3.33 1.44
CA VAL A 12 -7.30 -3.43 0.57
C VAL A 12 -6.21 -4.21 1.30
N ILE A 13 -5.72 -5.28 0.69
CA ILE A 13 -4.69 -6.15 1.27
C ILE A 13 -3.32 -5.72 0.73
N GLY A 14 -2.55 -5.07 1.60
CA GLY A 14 -1.22 -4.56 1.29
C GLY A 14 -1.21 -3.11 0.83
N SER A 15 -0.25 -2.36 1.33
CA SER A 15 -0.01 -0.94 1.06
C SER A 15 1.02 -0.69 -0.05
N GLY A 16 1.30 -1.68 -0.88
CA GLY A 16 2.11 -1.51 -2.08
C GLY A 16 1.50 -0.46 -3.02
N TYR A 17 2.22 0.03 -4.03
CA TYR A 17 1.74 1.11 -4.91
C TYR A 17 0.35 0.85 -5.50
N GLY A 18 0.06 -0.37 -5.92
CA GLY A 18 -1.27 -0.72 -6.43
C GLY A 18 -2.37 -0.55 -5.38
N GLY A 19 -2.18 -1.14 -4.20
CA GLY A 19 -3.12 -1.03 -3.08
C GLY A 19 -3.25 0.40 -2.56
N GLY A 20 -2.14 1.09 -2.37
CA GLY A 20 -2.12 2.49 -1.91
C GLY A 20 -2.83 3.44 -2.87
N ILE A 21 -2.58 3.34 -4.17
CA ILE A 21 -3.26 4.16 -5.19
C ILE A 21 -4.76 3.85 -5.26
N ALA A 22 -5.14 2.56 -5.22
CA ALA A 22 -6.54 2.16 -5.20
C ALA A 22 -7.25 2.72 -3.96
N ALA A 23 -6.66 2.55 -2.78
CA ALA A 23 -7.19 3.05 -1.52
C ALA A 23 -7.33 4.58 -1.50
N SER A 24 -6.30 5.32 -1.95
CA SER A 24 -6.34 6.79 -2.03
C SER A 24 -7.47 7.26 -2.94
N ARG A 25 -7.64 6.66 -4.11
CA ARG A 25 -8.73 7.01 -5.03
C ARG A 25 -10.11 6.74 -4.46
N LEU A 26 -10.29 5.60 -3.81
CA LEU A 26 -11.57 5.23 -3.19
C LEU A 26 -11.90 6.14 -2.01
N ALA A 27 -10.95 6.39 -1.12
CA ALA A 27 -11.14 7.28 0.03
C ALA A 27 -11.49 8.71 -0.43
N ARG A 28 -10.78 9.26 -1.40
CA ARG A 28 -11.06 10.58 -1.98
C ARG A 28 -12.39 10.65 -2.74
N ALA A 29 -12.93 9.52 -3.15
CA ALA A 29 -14.29 9.41 -3.69
C ALA A 29 -15.37 9.20 -2.59
N GLY A 30 -15.00 9.40 -1.31
CA GLY A 30 -15.93 9.31 -0.18
C GLY A 30 -16.27 7.88 0.24
N GLN A 31 -15.51 6.89 -0.21
CA GLN A 31 -15.74 5.50 0.19
C GLN A 31 -15.01 5.19 1.50
N SER A 32 -15.63 4.39 2.36
CA SER A 32 -14.94 3.87 3.55
C SER A 32 -13.95 2.78 3.16
N VAL A 33 -12.67 3.00 3.45
CA VAL A 33 -11.56 2.14 3.01
C VAL A 33 -10.68 1.77 4.19
N CYS A 34 -10.34 0.49 4.28
CA CYS A 34 -9.33 -0.03 5.20
C CYS A 34 -8.21 -0.71 4.41
N VAL A 35 -6.98 -0.28 4.63
CA VAL A 35 -5.77 -0.94 4.10
C VAL A 35 -5.15 -1.75 5.23
N LEU A 36 -4.96 -3.04 5.02
CA LEU A 36 -4.30 -3.95 5.94
C LEU A 36 -2.89 -4.25 5.44
N GLU A 37 -1.89 -3.69 6.12
CA GLU A 37 -0.48 -3.90 5.77
C GLU A 37 0.17 -4.87 6.76
N ARG A 38 0.79 -5.89 6.21
CA ARG A 38 1.46 -6.95 6.97
C ARG A 38 2.63 -6.43 7.80
N GLY A 39 3.43 -5.55 7.21
CA GLY A 39 4.64 -5.02 7.82
C GLY A 39 4.45 -3.68 8.53
N LYS A 40 5.56 -3.02 8.80
CA LYS A 40 5.61 -1.73 9.49
C LYS A 40 5.54 -0.57 8.50
N ASP A 41 5.27 0.63 9.01
CA ASP A 41 5.41 1.87 8.26
C ASP A 41 6.87 2.11 7.78
N VAL A 42 7.07 3.02 6.84
CA VAL A 42 8.39 3.25 6.23
C VAL A 42 9.47 3.66 7.21
N GLN A 43 9.13 4.32 8.33
CA GLN A 43 10.12 4.76 9.31
C GLN A 43 10.56 3.58 10.19
N ALA A 44 9.60 2.84 10.74
CA ALA A 44 9.88 1.67 11.57
C ALA A 44 10.54 0.54 10.77
N ARG A 45 10.14 0.35 9.49
CA ARG A 45 10.72 -0.62 8.57
C ARG A 45 12.23 -0.41 8.32
N ARG A 46 12.74 0.82 8.43
CA ARG A 46 14.19 1.10 8.32
C ARG A 46 15.03 0.33 9.33
N TYR A 47 14.53 0.14 10.54
CA TYR A 47 15.24 -0.61 11.58
C TYR A 47 15.34 -2.10 11.23
N ASP A 48 14.25 -2.67 10.66
CA ASP A 48 14.26 -4.07 10.20
C ASP A 48 15.25 -4.25 9.05
N LEU A 49 15.33 -3.30 8.11
CA LEU A 49 16.31 -3.35 7.02
C LEU A 49 17.75 -3.18 7.52
N ALA A 50 17.96 -2.32 8.51
CA ALA A 50 19.28 -2.18 9.14
C ALA A 50 19.72 -3.47 9.85
N ALA A 51 18.82 -4.19 10.50
CA ALA A 51 19.09 -5.47 11.14
C ALA A 51 19.49 -6.55 10.11
N ILE A 52 18.85 -6.58 8.93
CA ILE A 52 19.26 -7.48 7.84
C ILE A 52 20.71 -7.22 7.43
N ASN A 53 21.09 -5.95 7.24
CA ASN A 53 22.42 -5.60 6.76
C ASN A 53 23.53 -5.73 7.82
N LYS A 54 23.22 -5.48 9.10
CA LYS A 54 24.21 -5.46 10.18
C LYS A 54 24.29 -6.77 10.95
N GLU A 55 23.16 -7.41 11.15
CA GLU A 55 23.01 -8.53 12.08
C GLU A 55 22.57 -9.83 11.36
N HIS A 56 22.27 -9.74 10.05
CA HIS A 56 21.74 -10.84 9.24
C HIS A 56 20.41 -11.41 9.78
N VAL A 57 19.63 -10.57 10.48
CA VAL A 57 18.33 -10.94 11.03
C VAL A 57 17.22 -10.43 10.15
N VAL A 58 16.35 -11.32 9.67
CA VAL A 58 15.21 -10.99 8.82
C VAL A 58 13.92 -11.07 9.64
N ASN A 59 13.22 -9.95 9.75
CA ASN A 59 11.84 -9.95 10.25
C ASN A 59 10.92 -10.53 9.17
N PRO A 60 10.19 -11.63 9.40
CA PRO A 60 9.38 -12.29 8.37
C PRO A 60 8.20 -11.43 7.89
N ASP A 61 7.73 -10.49 8.69
CA ASP A 61 6.58 -9.64 8.37
C ASP A 61 6.96 -8.21 7.97
N SER A 62 8.24 -7.79 8.18
CA SER A 62 8.70 -6.44 7.82
C SER A 62 10.15 -6.49 7.34
N ASN A 63 10.38 -6.35 6.03
CA ASN A 63 11.68 -6.54 5.38
C ASN A 63 11.70 -5.85 4.00
N TYR A 64 12.59 -6.23 3.08
CA TYR A 64 12.62 -5.68 1.72
C TYR A 64 11.37 -5.99 0.89
N CYS A 65 10.62 -7.04 1.21
CA CYS A 65 9.41 -7.43 0.48
C CYS A 65 8.13 -6.88 1.10
N PHE A 66 8.06 -6.86 2.43
CA PHE A 66 6.86 -6.54 3.21
C PHE A 66 7.05 -5.27 4.04
N GLY A 67 5.97 -4.52 4.19
CA GLY A 67 5.91 -3.22 4.85
C GLY A 67 5.41 -2.13 3.90
N GLU A 68 5.17 -0.95 4.43
CA GLU A 68 4.57 0.17 3.72
C GLU A 68 5.23 0.43 2.36
N GLY A 69 4.40 0.49 1.30
CA GLY A 69 4.83 0.65 -0.08
C GLY A 69 5.36 -0.63 -0.75
N GLY A 70 5.41 -1.76 -0.01
CA GLY A 70 5.85 -3.06 -0.52
C GLY A 70 7.33 -3.09 -0.91
N ALA A 71 7.70 -3.99 -1.80
CA ALA A 71 9.08 -4.12 -2.31
C ALA A 71 9.55 -2.90 -3.12
N GLY A 72 8.62 -2.09 -3.61
CA GLY A 72 8.92 -0.88 -4.37
C GLY A 72 9.57 0.23 -3.56
N THR A 73 9.31 0.34 -2.26
CA THR A 73 9.75 1.46 -1.40
C THR A 73 11.25 1.67 -1.36
N TYR A 74 12.03 0.58 -1.39
CA TYR A 74 13.49 0.61 -1.32
C TYR A 74 14.15 0.11 -2.60
N SER A 75 13.41 0.15 -3.73
CA SER A 75 13.92 -0.09 -5.07
C SER A 75 14.56 1.16 -5.68
N ASP A 76 15.01 1.09 -6.91
CA ASP A 76 15.45 2.26 -7.67
C ASP A 76 14.29 3.10 -8.24
N GLY A 77 13.04 2.61 -8.10
CA GLY A 77 11.84 3.35 -8.48
C GLY A 77 11.61 3.47 -9.98
N LYS A 78 12.06 2.51 -10.76
CA LYS A 78 11.75 2.44 -12.19
C LYS A 78 10.26 2.27 -12.41
N LEU A 79 9.67 3.13 -13.24
CA LEU A 79 8.24 3.17 -13.54
C LEU A 79 7.92 2.72 -14.96
N TYR A 80 8.92 2.24 -15.70
CA TYR A 80 8.72 1.80 -17.08
C TYR A 80 7.84 0.56 -17.18
N THR A 81 6.83 0.62 -18.05
CA THR A 81 5.98 -0.51 -18.38
C THR A 81 5.78 -0.65 -19.89
N ARG A 82 5.75 -1.89 -20.37
CA ARG A 82 5.34 -2.22 -21.74
C ARG A 82 3.83 -2.35 -21.88
N SER A 83 3.09 -2.44 -20.78
CA SER A 83 1.65 -2.62 -20.75
C SER A 83 0.94 -1.28 -20.96
N LYS A 84 0.78 -0.87 -22.21
CA LYS A 84 0.06 0.37 -22.58
C LYS A 84 -1.40 0.12 -22.98
N LYS A 85 -1.83 -1.13 -23.05
CA LYS A 85 -3.18 -1.51 -23.54
C LYS A 85 -4.25 -1.57 -22.45
N ARG A 86 -3.85 -1.67 -21.18
CA ARG A 86 -4.77 -1.83 -20.04
C ARG A 86 -4.43 -0.80 -18.97
N GLY A 87 -5.42 -0.01 -18.58
CA GLY A 87 -5.27 1.03 -17.58
C GLY A 87 -4.64 2.31 -18.10
N ASP A 88 -4.86 3.38 -17.38
CA ASP A 88 -4.36 4.72 -17.68
C ASP A 88 -3.04 4.94 -16.92
N VAL A 89 -1.92 4.62 -17.58
CA VAL A 89 -0.57 4.78 -17.02
C VAL A 89 -0.29 6.25 -16.71
N GLN A 90 -0.73 7.17 -17.61
CA GLN A 90 -0.53 8.60 -17.41
C GLN A 90 -1.18 9.07 -16.08
N ARG A 91 -2.40 8.59 -15.83
CA ARG A 91 -3.11 8.90 -14.58
C ARG A 91 -2.37 8.41 -13.33
N ILE A 92 -1.70 7.27 -13.40
CA ILE A 92 -0.87 6.78 -12.29
C ILE A 92 0.33 7.70 -12.07
N MET A 93 1.01 8.14 -13.13
CA MET A 93 2.13 9.09 -13.02
C MET A 93 1.68 10.43 -12.41
N GLU A 94 0.53 10.97 -12.82
CA GLU A 94 -0.05 12.19 -12.23
C GLU A 94 -0.33 12.02 -10.72
N ILE A 95 -0.84 10.87 -10.31
CA ILE A 95 -1.06 10.58 -8.88
C ILE A 95 0.28 10.56 -8.13
N LEU A 96 1.33 9.95 -8.68
CA LEU A 96 2.64 9.94 -8.06
C LEU A 96 3.25 11.35 -7.95
N VAL A 97 3.07 12.18 -8.96
CA VAL A 97 3.48 13.61 -8.94
C VAL A 97 2.71 14.36 -7.86
N ALA A 98 1.39 14.17 -7.76
CA ALA A 98 0.58 14.78 -6.71
C ALA A 98 1.00 14.37 -5.29
N HIS A 99 1.75 13.28 -5.13
CA HIS A 99 2.32 12.78 -3.87
C HIS A 99 3.84 12.98 -3.77
N GLY A 100 4.40 13.95 -4.52
CA GLY A 100 5.78 14.40 -4.36
C GLY A 100 6.81 13.77 -5.30
N ALA A 101 6.42 13.01 -6.31
CA ALA A 101 7.30 12.68 -7.42
C ALA A 101 7.58 13.93 -8.27
N LYS A 102 8.69 13.94 -8.97
CA LYS A 102 9.01 15.04 -9.90
C LYS A 102 8.14 14.97 -11.15
N ASP A 103 7.77 16.13 -11.70
CA ASP A 103 7.01 16.25 -12.93
C ASP A 103 7.67 15.60 -14.15
N GLU A 104 9.01 15.48 -14.13
CA GLU A 104 9.80 14.83 -15.18
C GLU A 104 9.29 13.43 -15.52
N ILE A 105 8.74 12.69 -14.54
CA ILE A 105 8.19 11.34 -14.79
C ILE A 105 7.01 11.32 -15.77
N LEU A 106 6.36 12.47 -16.01
CA LEU A 106 5.25 12.59 -16.96
C LEU A 106 5.72 12.59 -18.41
N PHE A 107 6.98 12.96 -18.66
CA PHE A 107 7.53 13.19 -20.00
C PHE A 107 8.66 12.23 -20.36
N ASP A 108 9.32 11.65 -19.37
CA ASP A 108 10.44 10.75 -19.58
C ASP A 108 10.02 9.46 -20.26
N ALA A 109 10.84 9.01 -21.23
CA ALA A 109 10.63 7.72 -21.88
C ALA A 109 10.86 6.53 -20.93
N HIS A 110 11.71 6.70 -19.92
CA HIS A 110 12.04 5.71 -18.89
C HIS A 110 12.00 6.36 -17.51
N PRO A 111 10.78 6.70 -17.02
CA PRO A 111 10.64 7.45 -15.78
C PRO A 111 11.09 6.65 -14.57
N HIS A 112 11.73 7.33 -13.62
CA HIS A 112 12.11 6.76 -12.33
C HIS A 112 12.02 7.80 -11.21
N ILE A 113 11.73 7.36 -9.99
CA ILE A 113 11.56 8.26 -8.84
C ILE A 113 12.86 8.41 -8.05
N GLY A 114 13.65 7.37 -7.97
CA GLY A 114 14.88 7.29 -7.16
C GLY A 114 14.62 6.87 -5.71
N THR A 115 15.51 6.03 -5.20
CA THR A 115 15.39 5.33 -3.92
C THR A 115 15.14 6.25 -2.72
N ASN A 116 15.79 7.41 -2.68
CA ASN A 116 15.69 8.33 -1.53
C ASN A 116 14.34 9.07 -1.44
N LYS A 117 13.56 9.10 -2.52
CA LYS A 117 12.27 9.80 -2.58
C LYS A 117 11.09 8.87 -2.35
N LEU A 118 11.26 7.59 -2.65
CA LEU A 118 10.19 6.60 -2.55
C LEU A 118 9.58 6.49 -1.15
N PRO A 119 10.35 6.42 -0.04
CA PRO A 119 9.79 6.35 1.30
C PRO A 119 8.89 7.56 1.64
N LYS A 120 9.29 8.77 1.20
CA LYS A 120 8.50 9.97 1.41
C LYS A 120 7.20 9.91 0.60
N LEU A 121 7.28 9.56 -0.67
CA LEU A 121 6.11 9.45 -1.55
C LEU A 121 5.09 8.44 -1.00
N VAL A 122 5.56 7.31 -0.49
CA VAL A 122 4.70 6.29 0.10
C VAL A 122 4.00 6.80 1.36
N ALA A 123 4.72 7.56 2.22
CA ALA A 123 4.12 8.20 3.39
C ALA A 123 3.06 9.25 2.99
N GLU A 124 3.33 10.10 2.00
CA GLU A 124 2.37 11.09 1.47
C GLU A 124 1.11 10.41 0.90
N LEU A 125 1.28 9.26 0.24
CA LEU A 125 0.16 8.48 -0.27
C LEU A 125 -0.72 7.94 0.87
N ARG A 126 -0.13 7.44 1.96
CA ARG A 126 -0.84 7.02 3.17
C ARG A 126 -1.57 8.19 3.80
N GLU A 127 -0.88 9.32 4.01
CA GLU A 127 -1.49 10.52 4.58
C GLU A 127 -2.70 10.99 3.76
N SER A 128 -2.63 10.91 2.44
CA SER A 128 -3.76 11.22 1.55
C SER A 128 -4.96 10.29 1.78
N ILE A 129 -4.72 9.00 2.08
CA ILE A 129 -5.79 8.05 2.44
C ILE A 129 -6.42 8.44 3.77
N GLU A 130 -5.61 8.70 4.79
CA GLU A 130 -6.06 9.02 6.15
C GLU A 130 -6.81 10.36 6.21
N GLN A 131 -6.30 11.39 5.52
CA GLN A 131 -6.97 12.70 5.41
C GLN A 131 -8.32 12.62 4.71
N ALA A 132 -8.50 11.67 3.81
CA ALA A 132 -9.78 11.40 3.16
C ALA A 132 -10.72 10.48 3.97
N GLY A 133 -10.36 10.14 5.22
CA GLY A 133 -11.15 9.31 6.12
C GLY A 133 -10.95 7.80 5.96
N GLY A 134 -9.99 7.36 5.15
CA GLY A 134 -9.56 5.96 5.08
C GLY A 134 -8.68 5.58 6.27
N GLN A 135 -8.47 4.29 6.46
CA GLN A 135 -7.60 3.75 7.51
C GLN A 135 -6.48 2.90 6.91
N VAL A 136 -5.27 3.03 7.46
CA VAL A 136 -4.13 2.17 7.13
C VAL A 136 -3.65 1.51 8.42
N ILE A 137 -3.75 0.19 8.48
CA ILE A 137 -3.45 -0.59 9.69
C ILE A 137 -2.22 -1.45 9.40
N PHE A 138 -1.15 -1.13 10.12
CA PHE A 138 0.13 -1.83 10.01
C PHE A 138 0.20 -3.06 10.90
N GLN A 139 1.22 -3.90 10.66
CA GLN A 139 1.48 -5.14 11.40
C GLN A 139 0.25 -6.05 11.46
N THR A 140 -0.53 -6.03 10.39
CA THR A 140 -1.80 -6.76 10.27
C THR A 140 -1.77 -7.64 9.04
N ARG A 141 -1.37 -8.88 9.23
CA ARG A 141 -1.32 -9.88 8.17
C ARG A 141 -2.68 -10.54 7.98
N VAL A 142 -3.21 -10.47 6.77
CA VAL A 142 -4.37 -11.26 6.36
C VAL A 142 -3.95 -12.73 6.24
N THR A 143 -4.70 -13.61 6.86
CA THR A 143 -4.42 -15.06 6.92
C THR A 143 -5.46 -15.89 6.19
N ASP A 144 -6.68 -15.36 6.03
CA ASP A 144 -7.76 -16.10 5.39
C ASP A 144 -8.82 -15.17 4.80
N PHE A 145 -9.64 -15.71 3.90
CA PHE A 145 -10.80 -15.06 3.29
C PHE A 145 -12.10 -15.55 3.91
N LEU A 146 -13.03 -14.63 4.18
CA LEU A 146 -14.37 -14.96 4.63
C LEU A 146 -15.26 -15.13 3.41
N ILE A 147 -15.59 -16.37 3.09
CA ILE A 147 -16.41 -16.72 1.94
C ILE A 147 -17.73 -17.31 2.42
N GLU A 148 -18.83 -16.70 1.99
CA GLU A 148 -20.19 -17.20 2.21
C GLU A 148 -20.82 -17.58 0.88
N GLY A 149 -21.02 -18.87 0.67
CA GLY A 149 -21.44 -19.40 -0.63
C GLY A 149 -20.39 -19.10 -1.70
N SER A 150 -20.74 -18.29 -2.68
CA SER A 150 -19.83 -17.82 -3.75
C SER A 150 -19.35 -16.39 -3.58
N LYS A 151 -19.61 -15.76 -2.43
CA LYS A 151 -19.30 -14.34 -2.20
C LYS A 151 -18.18 -14.16 -1.18
N LEU A 152 -17.18 -13.38 -1.53
CA LEU A 152 -16.17 -12.89 -0.60
C LEU A 152 -16.78 -11.75 0.23
N LYS A 153 -16.78 -11.91 1.55
CA LYS A 153 -17.36 -10.97 2.51
C LYS A 153 -16.33 -10.12 3.22
N GLY A 154 -15.12 -10.61 3.30
CA GLY A 154 -14.07 -9.93 4.03
C GLY A 154 -12.86 -10.84 4.25
N VAL A 155 -12.07 -10.51 5.23
CA VAL A 155 -10.82 -11.19 5.56
C VAL A 155 -10.68 -11.45 7.06
N ARG A 156 -9.85 -12.42 7.40
CA ARG A 156 -9.40 -12.68 8.77
C ARG A 156 -7.91 -12.33 8.89
N THR A 157 -7.56 -11.72 10.01
CA THR A 157 -6.17 -11.35 10.31
C THR A 157 -5.49 -12.39 11.20
N GLN A 158 -4.18 -12.30 11.35
CA GLN A 158 -3.40 -13.13 12.25
C GLN A 158 -3.80 -12.97 13.73
N GLN A 159 -4.36 -11.84 14.12
CA GLN A 159 -4.91 -11.58 15.44
C GLN A 159 -6.33 -12.14 15.61
N SER A 160 -6.85 -12.85 14.61
CA SER A 160 -8.22 -13.37 14.54
C SER A 160 -9.30 -12.29 14.39
N ASP A 161 -8.95 -11.03 14.16
CA ASP A 161 -9.91 -10.00 13.80
C ASP A 161 -10.57 -10.31 12.46
N VAL A 162 -11.83 -9.97 12.35
CA VAL A 162 -12.61 -10.05 11.13
C VAL A 162 -12.83 -8.65 10.59
N VAL A 163 -12.45 -8.43 9.33
CA VAL A 163 -12.66 -7.16 8.65
C VAL A 163 -13.52 -7.41 7.41
N GLU A 164 -14.75 -6.95 7.48
CA GLU A 164 -15.70 -7.11 6.39
C GLU A 164 -15.67 -5.94 5.42
N GLY A 165 -15.91 -6.24 4.14
CA GLY A 165 -16.00 -5.24 3.10
C GLY A 165 -16.85 -5.67 1.93
N ARG A 166 -17.50 -4.69 1.30
CA ARG A 166 -18.27 -4.91 0.08
C ARG A 166 -17.39 -5.39 -1.07
N ALA A 167 -16.14 -4.91 -1.09
CA ALA A 167 -15.09 -5.35 -2.02
C ALA A 167 -13.79 -5.62 -1.28
N THR A 168 -13.00 -6.57 -1.77
CA THR A 168 -11.63 -6.85 -1.33
C THR A 168 -10.70 -6.72 -2.53
N ILE A 169 -9.61 -5.98 -2.37
CA ILE A 169 -8.61 -5.64 -3.40
C ILE A 169 -7.24 -6.14 -2.95
#